data_8e3051d62f5273103accb8d386ef8516
#
_entry.id   8e3051d62f5273103accb8d386ef8516
#
_cell.length_a   1.000
_cell.length_b   1.000
_cell.length_c   1.000
_cell.angle_alpha   90.00
_cell.angle_beta   90.00
_cell.angle_gamma   90.00
#
_symmetry.space_group_name_H-M   'P 1'
#
loop_
_entity.id
_entity.type
_entity.pdbx_description
1 polymer ?
#
loop_
_entity_poly.entity_id
_entity_poly.type
_entity_poly.pdbx_seq_one_letter_code
_entity_poly.pdbx_strand_id
1 'polypeptide(L)'
;MKAIGDPVVDATLARLAARDRDQAAAATAAFESLTFGQGLDQVSLLGLCEWLWYQLPAKWLCPLSEHLELAAALGALFQELGRPRHAELCRSPTTERVLKA
;
A
#
# COMPACT_ATOMS: atom_id res chain seq x y z
N MET A 1 -10.94 -13.04 0.11
CA MET A 1 -9.90 -12.09 -0.34
C MET A 1 -9.24 -12.63 -1.60
N LYS A 2 -9.06 -11.80 -2.60
CA LYS A 2 -8.40 -12.19 -3.84
C LYS A 2 -6.91 -12.40 -3.62
N ALA A 3 -6.37 -13.52 -4.10
CA ALA A 3 -4.94 -13.81 -3.99
C ALA A 3 -4.13 -12.92 -4.95
N ILE A 4 -3.00 -12.41 -4.48
CA ILE A 4 -2.10 -11.59 -5.30
C ILE A 4 -1.19 -12.47 -6.15
N GLY A 5 -0.95 -13.71 -5.71
CA GLY A 5 -0.07 -14.64 -6.42
C GLY A 5 1.33 -14.72 -5.80
N ASP A 6 1.62 -13.90 -4.80
CA ASP A 6 2.87 -13.97 -4.03
C ASP A 6 2.55 -14.59 -2.67
N PRO A 7 3.04 -15.81 -2.38
CA PRO A 7 2.69 -16.52 -1.13
C PRO A 7 3.03 -15.74 0.14
N VAL A 8 4.12 -15.00 0.14
CA VAL A 8 4.53 -14.21 1.31
C VAL A 8 3.57 -13.04 1.53
N VAL A 9 3.21 -12.35 0.46
CA VAL A 9 2.26 -11.24 0.52
C VAL A 9 0.87 -11.74 0.92
N ASP A 10 0.41 -12.84 0.31
CA ASP A 10 -0.90 -13.40 0.62
C ASP A 10 -1.01 -13.85 2.08
N ALA A 11 0.03 -14.50 2.61
CA ALA A 11 0.06 -14.89 4.02
C ALA A 11 0.04 -13.68 4.94
N THR A 12 0.75 -12.63 4.60
CA THR A 12 0.80 -11.39 5.38
C THR A 12 -0.54 -10.68 5.37
N LEU A 13 -1.20 -10.62 4.20
CA LEU A 13 -2.54 -10.05 4.09
C LEU A 13 -3.56 -10.83 4.91
N ALA A 14 -3.44 -12.15 4.98
CA ALA A 14 -4.31 -12.97 5.81
C ALA A 14 -4.14 -12.61 7.29
N ARG A 15 -2.91 -12.38 7.76
CA ARG A 15 -2.64 -11.94 9.13
C ARG A 15 -3.22 -10.56 9.41
N LEU A 16 -3.09 -9.63 8.46
CA LEU A 16 -3.70 -8.30 8.59
C LEU A 16 -5.22 -8.38 8.67
N ALA A 17 -5.83 -9.23 7.84
CA ALA A 17 -7.28 -9.41 7.82
C ALA A 17 -7.81 -9.94 9.15
N ALA A 18 -7.02 -10.75 9.85
CA ALA A 18 -7.40 -11.26 11.17
C ALA A 18 -7.46 -10.13 12.22
N ARG A 19 -6.69 -9.06 12.04
CA ARG A 19 -6.68 -7.91 12.95
C ARG A 19 -7.62 -6.79 12.48
N ASP A 20 -7.63 -6.51 11.19
CA ASP A 20 -8.42 -5.43 10.59
C ASP A 20 -8.72 -5.79 9.13
N ARG A 21 -9.93 -6.26 8.89
CA ARG A 21 -10.35 -6.70 7.58
C ARG A 21 -10.37 -5.56 6.55
N ASP A 22 -10.80 -4.38 6.97
CA ASP A 22 -10.87 -3.21 6.09
C ASP A 22 -9.47 -2.74 5.69
N GLN A 23 -8.55 -2.74 6.64
CA GLN A 23 -7.15 -2.40 6.36
C GLN A 23 -6.53 -3.39 5.39
N ALA A 24 -6.78 -4.68 5.56
CA ALA A 24 -6.26 -5.72 4.66
C ALA A 24 -6.83 -5.57 3.25
N ALA A 25 -8.12 -5.24 3.13
CA ALA A 25 -8.75 -5.00 1.83
C ALA A 25 -8.14 -3.78 1.13
N ALA A 26 -7.92 -2.69 1.86
CA ALA A 26 -7.27 -1.49 1.32
C ALA A 26 -5.84 -1.77 0.90
N ALA A 27 -5.08 -2.52 1.71
CA ALA A 27 -3.71 -2.91 1.40
C ALA A 27 -3.65 -3.79 0.14
N THR A 28 -4.59 -4.70 -0.02
CA THR A 28 -4.68 -5.57 -1.21
C THR A 28 -4.89 -4.73 -2.47
N ALA A 29 -5.86 -3.83 -2.43
CA ALA A 29 -6.16 -2.96 -3.57
C ALA A 29 -4.98 -2.07 -3.93
N ALA A 30 -4.33 -1.47 -2.93
CA ALA A 30 -3.18 -0.60 -3.12
C ALA A 30 -1.99 -1.38 -3.69
N PHE A 31 -1.71 -2.57 -3.16
CA PHE A 31 -0.59 -3.39 -3.61
C PHE A 31 -0.79 -3.89 -5.05
N GLU A 32 -2.00 -4.31 -5.40
CA GLU A 32 -2.32 -4.72 -6.77
C GLU A 32 -2.10 -3.57 -7.76
N SER A 33 -2.54 -2.37 -7.41
CA SER A 33 -2.35 -1.19 -8.24
C SER A 33 -0.87 -0.82 -8.39
N LEU A 34 -0.13 -0.87 -7.28
CA LEU A 34 1.30 -0.54 -7.25
C LEU A 34 2.12 -1.48 -8.13
N THR A 35 1.82 -2.77 -8.10
CA THR A 35 2.64 -3.80 -8.75
C THR A 35 2.07 -4.29 -10.08
N PHE A 36 0.87 -3.86 -10.45
CA PHE A 36 0.15 -4.37 -11.62
C PHE A 36 -0.01 -5.90 -11.57
N GLY A 37 -0.24 -6.43 -10.38
CA GLY A 37 -0.41 -7.87 -10.18
C GLY A 37 0.88 -8.66 -10.07
N GLN A 38 2.03 -7.98 -9.98
CA GLN A 38 3.32 -8.65 -9.77
C GLN A 38 3.65 -8.76 -8.29
N GLY A 39 4.72 -9.52 -7.98
CA GLY A 39 5.08 -9.79 -6.60
C GLY A 39 5.90 -8.69 -5.94
N LEU A 40 6.25 -8.93 -4.67
CA LEU A 40 6.99 -7.99 -3.84
C LEU A 40 8.34 -7.58 -4.44
N ASP A 41 9.01 -8.49 -5.16
CA ASP A 41 10.33 -8.23 -5.74
C ASP A 41 10.32 -7.12 -6.79
N GLN A 42 9.15 -6.77 -7.32
CA GLN A 42 9.00 -5.71 -8.30
C GLN A 42 8.86 -4.32 -7.68
N VAL A 43 8.79 -4.23 -6.36
CA VAL A 43 8.57 -2.96 -5.67
C VAL A 43 9.90 -2.32 -5.28
N SER A 44 10.25 -1.21 -5.95
CA SER A 44 11.37 -0.36 -5.56
C SER A 44 10.87 0.83 -4.76
N LEU A 45 11.77 1.49 -4.02
CA LEU A 45 11.41 2.71 -3.30
C LEU A 45 10.98 3.82 -4.26
N LEU A 46 11.66 3.93 -5.40
CA LEU A 46 11.30 4.93 -6.43
C LEU A 46 9.92 4.65 -7.01
N GLY A 47 9.63 3.40 -7.35
CA GLY A 47 8.32 3.00 -7.85
C GLY A 47 7.21 3.27 -6.84
N LEU A 48 7.49 3.03 -5.56
CA LEU A 48 6.55 3.33 -4.50
C LEU A 48 6.30 4.84 -4.37
N CYS A 49 7.34 5.67 -4.47
CA CYS A 49 7.20 7.12 -4.49
C CYS A 49 6.30 7.57 -5.63
N GLU A 50 6.53 7.06 -6.83
CA GLU A 50 5.71 7.41 -8.00
C GLU A 50 4.25 7.06 -7.77
N TRP A 51 3.98 5.88 -7.21
CA TRP A 51 2.61 5.46 -6.95
C TRP A 51 1.94 6.35 -5.91
N LEU A 52 2.60 6.57 -4.76
CA LEU A 52 2.05 7.36 -3.65
C LEU A 52 1.84 8.83 -4.03
N TRP A 53 2.76 9.42 -4.76
CA TRP A 53 2.78 10.86 -4.98
C TRP A 53 2.12 11.30 -6.28
N TYR A 54 2.00 10.39 -7.25
CA TYR A 54 1.42 10.71 -8.55
C TYR A 54 0.21 9.86 -8.89
N GLN A 55 0.32 8.54 -8.81
CA GLN A 55 -0.76 7.67 -9.25
C GLN A 55 -1.94 7.65 -8.29
N LEU A 56 -1.67 7.57 -6.99
CA LEU A 56 -2.74 7.55 -5.99
C LEU A 56 -3.61 8.81 -6.04
N PRO A 57 -3.06 10.03 -5.96
CA PRO A 57 -3.91 11.22 -6.01
C PRO A 57 -4.53 11.48 -7.39
N ALA A 58 -3.89 11.03 -8.48
CA ALA A 58 -4.37 11.34 -9.83
C ALA A 58 -5.39 10.34 -10.35
N LYS A 59 -5.24 9.05 -10.02
CA LYS A 59 -6.05 7.99 -10.61
C LYS A 59 -7.16 7.45 -9.70
N TRP A 60 -7.03 7.64 -8.40
CA TRP A 60 -8.02 7.17 -7.45
C TRP A 60 -9.00 8.30 -7.13
N LEU A 61 -10.18 8.24 -7.74
CA LEU A 61 -11.23 9.25 -7.55
C LEU A 61 -11.99 8.97 -6.27
N CYS A 62 -11.38 9.29 -5.14
CA CYS A 62 -11.96 9.08 -3.83
C CYS A 62 -11.55 10.23 -2.89
N PRO A 63 -12.23 10.40 -1.74
CA PRO A 63 -11.89 11.45 -0.79
C PRO A 63 -10.46 11.32 -0.26
N LEU A 64 -9.89 12.43 0.17
CA LEU A 64 -8.55 12.48 0.76
C LEU A 64 -8.38 11.47 1.90
N SER A 65 -9.42 11.31 2.75
CA SER A 65 -9.37 10.35 3.84
C SER A 65 -9.11 8.94 3.36
N GLU A 66 -9.66 8.54 2.20
CA GLU A 66 -9.42 7.23 1.61
C GLU A 66 -8.02 7.13 1.03
N HIS A 67 -7.49 8.19 0.42
CA HIS A 67 -6.09 8.22 -0.02
C HIS A 67 -5.14 7.95 1.15
N LEU A 68 -5.39 8.61 2.28
CA LEU A 68 -4.58 8.43 3.49
C LEU A 68 -4.74 7.02 4.07
N GLU A 69 -5.93 6.46 4.03
CA GLU A 69 -6.17 5.09 4.48
C GLU A 69 -5.45 4.07 3.59
N LEU A 70 -5.46 4.27 2.27
CA LEU A 70 -4.76 3.40 1.34
C LEU A 70 -3.25 3.43 1.60
N ALA A 71 -2.69 4.62 1.78
CA ALA A 71 -1.27 4.77 2.10
C ALA A 71 -0.93 4.12 3.43
N ALA A 72 -1.75 4.32 4.46
CA ALA A 72 -1.53 3.74 5.78
C ALA A 72 -1.64 2.21 5.75
N ALA A 73 -2.61 1.68 5.01
CA ALA A 73 -2.79 0.23 4.86
C ALA A 73 -1.60 -0.41 4.13
N LEU A 74 -1.13 0.24 3.08
CA LEU A 74 0.05 -0.22 2.36
C LEU A 74 1.28 -0.19 3.26
N GLY A 75 1.43 0.87 4.08
CA GLY A 75 2.48 0.96 5.08
C GLY A 75 2.44 -0.17 6.10
N ALA A 76 1.24 -0.52 6.57
CA ALA A 76 1.06 -1.64 7.50
C ALA A 76 1.49 -2.96 6.85
N LEU A 77 1.15 -3.15 5.57
CA LEU A 77 1.54 -4.34 4.83
C LEU A 77 3.07 -4.44 4.72
N PHE A 78 3.75 -3.36 4.32
CA PHE A 78 5.20 -3.36 4.21
C PHE A 78 5.89 -3.56 5.56
N GLN A 79 5.33 -3.02 6.63
CA GLN A 79 5.85 -3.24 7.99
C GLN A 79 5.84 -4.72 8.33
N GLU A 80 4.73 -5.41 8.06
CA GLU A 80 4.59 -6.85 8.33
C GLU A 80 5.45 -7.70 7.40
N LEU A 81 5.74 -7.20 6.19
CA LEU A 81 6.61 -7.87 5.23
C LEU A 81 8.10 -7.70 5.54
N GLY A 82 8.44 -6.94 6.57
CA GLY A 82 9.83 -6.68 6.90
C GLY A 82 10.51 -5.69 5.95
N ARG A 83 9.75 -4.75 5.41
CA ARG A 83 10.24 -3.68 4.53
C ARG A 83 10.08 -2.33 5.22
N PRO A 84 10.88 -2.02 6.24
CA PRO A 84 10.67 -0.82 7.05
C PRO A 84 10.81 0.49 6.28
N ARG A 85 11.69 0.54 5.29
CA ARG A 85 11.87 1.77 4.48
C ARG A 85 10.65 2.04 3.61
N HIS A 86 10.05 1.00 3.04
CA HIS A 86 8.81 1.13 2.28
C HIS A 86 7.66 1.57 3.18
N ALA A 87 7.54 0.97 4.36
CA ALA A 87 6.52 1.33 5.35
C ALA A 87 6.67 2.78 5.80
N GLU A 88 7.89 3.20 6.08
CA GLU A 88 8.21 4.55 6.51
C GLU A 88 7.83 5.59 5.43
N LEU A 89 8.12 5.28 4.17
CA LEU A 89 7.75 6.16 3.05
C LEU A 89 6.24 6.35 2.96
N CYS A 90 5.46 5.27 3.11
CA CYS A 90 4.00 5.35 3.09
C CYS A 90 3.44 6.26 4.19
N ARG A 91 4.13 6.34 5.33
CA ARG A 91 3.71 7.10 6.50
C ARG A 91 4.44 8.42 6.66
N SER A 92 5.31 8.78 5.71
CA SER A 92 6.16 9.95 5.86
C SER A 92 5.35 11.25 5.83
N PRO A 93 5.83 12.32 6.50
CA PRO A 93 5.20 13.64 6.41
C PRO A 93 5.16 14.16 4.98
N THR A 94 6.13 13.81 4.14
CA THR A 94 6.17 14.20 2.74
C THR A 94 5.01 13.58 1.98
N THR A 95 4.76 12.27 2.16
CA THR A 95 3.64 11.57 1.53
C THR A 95 2.30 12.18 1.96
N GLU A 96 2.13 12.41 3.25
CA GLU A 96 0.93 13.06 3.77
C GLU A 96 0.71 14.43 3.15
N ARG A 97 1.77 15.22 3.05
CA ARG A 97 1.71 16.56 2.49
C ARG A 97 1.36 16.55 1.01
N VAL A 98 1.92 15.62 0.25
CA VAL A 98 1.62 15.45 -1.18
C VAL A 98 0.16 15.08 -1.39
N LEU A 99 -0.35 14.14 -0.59
CA LEU A 99 -1.75 13.70 -0.71
C LEU A 99 -2.74 14.80 -0.33
N LYS A 100 -2.36 15.69 0.55
CA LYS A 100 -3.21 16.82 0.98
C LYS A 100 -3.13 18.03 0.05
N ALA A 101 -2.17 18.05 -0.85
CA ALA A 101 -1.97 19.20 -1.75
C ALA A 101 -3.08 19.36 -2.79
#